data_95bc779f30e942e7454a887283c3abbe
#
_entry.id   95bc779f30e942e7454a887283c3abbe
#
_cell.length_a   1.000
_cell.length_b   1.000
_cell.length_c   1.000
_cell.angle_alpha   90.00
_cell.angle_beta   90.00
_cell.angle_gamma   90.00
#
_symmetry.space_group_name_H-M   'P 1'
#
loop_
_entity.id
_entity.type
_entity.pdbx_description
1 polymer ?
#
loop_
_entity_poly.entity_id
_entity_poly.type
_entity_poly.pdbx_seq_one_letter_code
_entity_poly.pdbx_strand_id
1 'polypeptide(L)'
;HAGSDVRVEVNIVGSQDTTGLMTSQELESMAATVISPIIDGAYQSGCHTASVWDKKSQENIPRLMRFMNDFGLITARDPNNEYHAMTDVIHKVLNDLTIDDWSIIIGGDSHTRMSKGIAFGADSGTVALALATGEASMPIPESVKVTFKGKMMDHMDFRDVVHATQSQMLEKFGGENVFQGRIIEVHIGTLQADKAFTFTDWTAEMKAKASICISEDNTLIESLEIAKGRIQVMINKGMDNKIQVLQGLIDKANTRIVEIQSGIKPALAPDSNAKYFAEFEVDLDIIAQPMIADPDVNNDDVSKRYTH
;
A
#
# COMPACT_ATOMS: atom_id res chain seq x y z
N HIS A 1 21.24 8.85 7.64
CA HIS A 1 20.55 9.87 8.44
C HIS A 1 19.37 10.41 7.64
N ALA A 2 18.28 10.77 8.31
CA ALA A 2 17.15 11.42 7.65
C ALA A 2 17.62 12.65 6.84
N GLY A 3 17.01 12.87 5.67
CA GLY A 3 17.39 13.92 4.73
C GLY A 3 18.57 13.59 3.81
N SER A 4 19.28 12.49 4.01
CA SER A 4 20.32 12.05 3.06
C SER A 4 19.69 11.36 1.86
N ASP A 5 20.13 11.70 0.65
CA ASP A 5 19.73 11.00 -0.54
C ASP A 5 20.31 9.59 -0.58
N VAL A 6 19.47 8.63 -0.85
CA VAL A 6 19.86 7.23 -1.02
C VAL A 6 19.25 6.66 -2.29
N ARG A 7 19.94 5.67 -2.82
CA ARG A 7 19.40 4.78 -3.84
C ARG A 7 19.00 3.50 -3.12
N VAL A 8 17.74 3.11 -3.28
CA VAL A 8 17.17 1.91 -2.68
C VAL A 8 16.79 0.91 -3.75
N GLU A 9 17.00 -0.36 -3.46
CA GLU A 9 16.49 -1.45 -4.27
C GLU A 9 14.98 -1.55 -4.08
N VAL A 10 14.25 -1.68 -5.19
CA VAL A 10 12.79 -1.78 -5.19
C VAL A 10 12.39 -3.21 -5.52
N ASN A 11 11.65 -3.85 -4.63
CA ASN A 11 11.24 -5.24 -4.79
C ASN A 11 9.92 -5.37 -5.53
N ILE A 12 8.99 -4.44 -5.31
CA ILE A 12 7.64 -4.50 -5.88
C ILE A 12 7.27 -3.16 -6.49
N VAL A 13 6.66 -3.21 -7.67
CA VAL A 13 6.16 -2.03 -8.35
C VAL A 13 4.68 -2.18 -8.67
N GLY A 14 3.89 -1.16 -8.32
CA GLY A 14 2.48 -1.05 -8.64
C GLY A 14 2.22 0.07 -9.65
N SER A 15 1.48 -0.24 -10.70
CA SER A 15 0.98 0.75 -11.66
C SER A 15 -0.55 0.68 -11.72
N GLN A 16 -1.20 1.80 -12.02
CA GLN A 16 -2.66 1.87 -12.09
C GLN A 16 -3.10 2.62 -13.37
N ASP A 17 -4.38 2.63 -13.65
CA ASP A 17 -4.96 3.07 -14.90
C ASP A 17 -4.69 4.54 -15.26
N THR A 18 -4.65 5.46 -14.28
CA THR A 18 -4.41 6.88 -14.57
C THR A 18 -2.94 7.22 -14.79
N THR A 19 -2.01 6.44 -14.24
CA THR A 19 -0.56 6.63 -14.37
C THR A 19 0.11 5.65 -15.32
N GLY A 20 -0.48 4.48 -15.57
CA GLY A 20 0.12 3.41 -16.35
C GLY A 20 0.50 3.78 -17.77
N LEU A 21 -0.31 4.60 -18.44
CA LEU A 21 0.04 5.07 -19.80
C LEU A 21 1.22 6.04 -19.79
N MET A 22 1.33 6.89 -18.77
CA MET A 22 2.48 7.78 -18.59
C MET A 22 3.73 6.97 -18.24
N THR A 23 3.60 5.98 -17.35
CA THR A 23 4.68 5.04 -17.04
C THR A 23 5.19 4.32 -18.28
N SER A 24 4.29 3.86 -19.15
CA SER A 24 4.67 3.24 -20.45
C SER A 24 5.46 4.21 -21.34
N GLN A 25 5.03 5.47 -21.45
CA GLN A 25 5.73 6.49 -22.22
C GLN A 25 7.12 6.81 -21.66
N GLU A 26 7.26 6.87 -20.35
CA GLU A 26 8.55 7.06 -19.68
C GLU A 26 9.50 5.90 -19.95
N LEU A 27 9.01 4.64 -19.88
CA LEU A 27 9.81 3.45 -20.23
C LEU A 27 10.27 3.49 -21.69
N GLU A 28 9.39 3.88 -22.62
CA GLU A 28 9.75 4.08 -24.03
C GLU A 28 10.85 5.14 -24.18
N SER A 29 10.74 6.27 -23.45
CA SER A 29 11.72 7.34 -23.45
C SER A 29 13.09 6.90 -22.93
N MET A 30 13.10 5.96 -21.99
CA MET A 30 14.33 5.34 -21.47
C MET A 30 14.87 4.22 -22.36
N ALA A 31 14.19 3.90 -23.46
CA ALA A 31 14.46 2.72 -24.30
C ALA A 31 14.46 1.41 -23.49
N ALA A 32 13.70 1.33 -22.41
CA ALA A 32 13.53 0.12 -21.64
C ALA A 32 12.59 -0.84 -22.37
N THR A 33 13.00 -2.09 -22.50
CA THR A 33 12.24 -3.14 -23.20
C THR A 33 11.84 -4.30 -22.30
N VAL A 34 12.40 -4.35 -21.09
CA VAL A 34 12.14 -5.38 -20.09
C VAL A 34 12.15 -4.76 -18.70
N ILE A 35 11.45 -5.41 -17.76
CA ILE A 35 11.53 -5.06 -16.35
C ILE A 35 12.85 -5.56 -15.77
N SER A 36 13.43 -4.81 -14.85
CA SER A 36 14.62 -5.21 -14.11
C SER A 36 14.40 -6.56 -13.40
N PRO A 37 15.36 -7.49 -13.49
CA PRO A 37 15.27 -8.79 -12.81
C PRO A 37 15.32 -8.69 -11.27
N ILE A 38 15.63 -7.53 -10.72
CA ILE A 38 15.59 -7.25 -9.27
C ILE A 38 14.14 -7.17 -8.77
N ILE A 39 13.19 -6.78 -9.64
CA ILE A 39 11.79 -6.66 -9.29
C ILE A 39 11.16 -8.05 -9.09
N ASP A 40 10.75 -8.34 -7.87
CA ASP A 40 10.07 -9.58 -7.49
C ASP A 40 8.62 -9.64 -7.99
N GLY A 41 7.96 -8.49 -8.10
CA GLY A 41 6.58 -8.37 -8.55
C GLY A 41 6.29 -7.01 -9.19
N ALA A 42 5.69 -7.04 -10.38
CA ALA A 42 5.22 -5.84 -11.07
C ALA A 42 3.74 -6.01 -11.41
N TYR A 43 2.92 -5.10 -10.92
CA TYR A 43 1.47 -5.20 -10.95
C TYR A 43 0.84 -4.00 -11.65
N GLN A 44 -0.23 -4.26 -12.40
CA GLN A 44 -1.08 -3.23 -13.00
C GLN A 44 -2.53 -3.47 -12.61
N SER A 45 -3.24 -2.43 -12.22
CA SER A 45 -4.65 -2.51 -11.87
C SER A 45 -5.45 -1.31 -12.39
N GLY A 46 -6.77 -1.45 -12.47
CA GLY A 46 -7.72 -0.38 -12.77
C GLY A 46 -8.26 0.21 -11.48
N CYS A 47 -7.60 1.24 -10.96
CA CYS A 47 -7.97 1.83 -9.68
C CYS A 47 -9.14 2.80 -9.80
N HIS A 48 -9.08 3.73 -10.76
CA HIS A 48 -10.03 4.84 -10.92
C HIS A 48 -11.06 4.59 -12.03
N THR A 49 -10.74 3.71 -12.98
CA THR A 49 -11.57 3.42 -14.15
C THR A 49 -12.03 1.97 -14.22
N ALA A 50 -12.09 1.29 -13.08
CA ALA A 50 -12.57 -0.10 -12.99
C ALA A 50 -13.99 -0.28 -13.56
N SER A 51 -14.82 0.77 -13.46
CA SER A 51 -16.13 0.86 -14.12
C SER A 51 -16.01 1.78 -15.32
N VAL A 52 -15.76 1.21 -16.49
CA VAL A 52 -15.47 1.96 -17.73
C VAL A 52 -16.78 2.50 -18.31
N TRP A 53 -17.18 3.69 -17.86
CA TRP A 53 -18.43 4.33 -18.32
C TRP A 53 -18.21 5.30 -19.48
N ASP A 54 -17.01 5.88 -19.60
CA ASP A 54 -16.74 6.89 -20.61
C ASP A 54 -15.87 6.37 -21.75
N LYS A 55 -16.02 6.99 -22.91
CA LYS A 55 -15.33 6.60 -24.16
C LYS A 55 -13.80 6.70 -24.02
N LYS A 56 -13.28 7.70 -23.29
CA LYS A 56 -11.84 7.90 -23.15
C LYS A 56 -11.20 6.76 -22.34
N SER A 57 -11.85 6.34 -21.27
CA SER A 57 -11.42 5.19 -20.47
C SER A 57 -11.44 3.90 -21.29
N GLN A 58 -12.50 3.67 -22.10
CA GLN A 58 -12.58 2.54 -23.01
C GLN A 58 -11.43 2.51 -24.04
N GLU A 59 -11.04 3.66 -24.59
CA GLU A 59 -9.92 3.80 -25.54
C GLU A 59 -8.56 3.54 -24.89
N ASN A 60 -8.42 3.80 -23.59
CA ASN A 60 -7.19 3.60 -22.85
C ASN A 60 -6.94 2.13 -22.46
N ILE A 61 -7.98 1.33 -22.23
CA ILE A 61 -7.84 -0.08 -21.84
C ILE A 61 -6.94 -0.88 -22.79
N PRO A 62 -7.12 -0.87 -24.12
CA PRO A 62 -6.25 -1.63 -25.03
C PRO A 62 -4.78 -1.19 -24.97
N ARG A 63 -4.51 0.07 -24.63
CA ARG A 63 -3.15 0.60 -24.49
C ARG A 63 -2.51 0.11 -23.18
N LEU A 64 -3.26 0.13 -22.08
CA LEU A 64 -2.84 -0.44 -20.80
C LEU A 64 -2.61 -1.95 -20.93
N MET A 65 -3.49 -2.66 -21.62
CA MET A 65 -3.33 -4.10 -21.88
C MET A 65 -2.06 -4.41 -22.67
N ARG A 66 -1.70 -3.58 -23.65
CA ARG A 66 -0.41 -3.72 -24.37
C ARG A 66 0.75 -3.49 -23.43
N PHE A 67 0.75 -2.40 -22.66
CA PHE A 67 1.79 -2.11 -21.66
C PHE A 67 2.00 -3.31 -20.72
N MET A 68 0.92 -3.87 -20.19
CA MET A 68 0.98 -5.04 -19.31
C MET A 68 1.59 -6.26 -20.00
N ASN A 69 1.20 -6.53 -21.24
CA ASN A 69 1.70 -7.68 -21.98
C ASN A 69 3.17 -7.51 -22.37
N ASP A 70 3.55 -6.33 -22.87
CA ASP A 70 4.89 -6.04 -23.36
C ASP A 70 5.92 -6.12 -22.23
N PHE A 71 5.56 -5.65 -21.03
CA PHE A 71 6.43 -5.69 -19.85
C PHE A 71 6.13 -6.84 -18.90
N GLY A 72 5.15 -7.66 -19.19
CA GLY A 72 4.86 -8.82 -18.35
C GLY A 72 4.28 -8.49 -16.98
N LEU A 73 3.57 -7.37 -16.82
CA LEU A 73 2.91 -7.01 -15.56
C LEU A 73 1.79 -7.99 -15.21
N ILE A 74 1.61 -8.24 -13.92
CA ILE A 74 0.53 -9.08 -13.39
C ILE A 74 -0.69 -8.22 -13.14
N THR A 75 -1.87 -8.73 -13.48
CA THR A 75 -3.14 -8.05 -13.19
C THR A 75 -4.20 -9.04 -12.75
N ALA A 76 -5.07 -8.60 -11.84
CA ALA A 76 -6.31 -9.29 -11.57
C ALA A 76 -7.31 -8.97 -12.69
N ARG A 77 -7.50 -9.91 -13.61
CA ARG A 77 -8.37 -9.77 -14.77
C ARG A 77 -9.55 -10.74 -14.68
N ASP A 78 -10.78 -10.23 -14.93
CA ASP A 78 -11.91 -11.10 -15.21
C ASP A 78 -11.86 -11.51 -16.70
N PRO A 79 -11.56 -12.80 -17.02
CA PRO A 79 -11.47 -13.27 -18.40
C PRO A 79 -12.82 -13.24 -19.14
N ASN A 80 -13.93 -13.15 -18.41
CA ASN A 80 -15.28 -13.13 -18.98
C ASN A 80 -15.78 -11.72 -19.26
N ASN A 81 -15.01 -10.70 -18.92
CA ASN A 81 -15.41 -9.31 -19.09
C ASN A 81 -14.36 -8.51 -19.86
N GLU A 82 -14.63 -8.28 -21.13
CA GLU A 82 -13.74 -7.54 -22.03
C GLU A 82 -13.50 -6.10 -21.57
N TYR A 83 -14.44 -5.49 -20.83
CA TYR A 83 -14.35 -4.13 -20.32
C TYR A 83 -13.81 -4.03 -18.89
N HIS A 84 -13.85 -5.11 -18.11
CA HIS A 84 -13.34 -5.18 -16.74
C HIS A 84 -12.01 -5.92 -16.69
N ALA A 85 -11.11 -5.55 -17.57
CA ALA A 85 -9.79 -6.18 -17.68
C ALA A 85 -8.96 -6.06 -16.40
N MET A 86 -9.35 -5.18 -15.47
CA MET A 86 -8.64 -4.90 -14.22
C MET A 86 -9.68 -4.67 -13.13
N THR A 87 -9.97 -5.70 -12.35
CA THR A 87 -11.15 -5.74 -11.47
C THR A 87 -10.92 -5.26 -10.04
N ASP A 88 -9.67 -5.06 -9.64
CA ASP A 88 -9.32 -4.62 -8.28
C ASP A 88 -8.52 -3.33 -8.28
N VAL A 89 -8.63 -2.57 -7.18
CA VAL A 89 -7.82 -1.38 -6.96
C VAL A 89 -6.36 -1.76 -6.63
N ILE A 90 -5.41 -0.97 -7.11
CA ILE A 90 -3.99 -1.32 -7.05
C ILE A 90 -3.47 -1.54 -5.61
N HIS A 91 -3.88 -0.71 -4.67
CA HIS A 91 -3.44 -0.85 -3.28
C HIS A 91 -3.91 -2.16 -2.64
N LYS A 92 -5.12 -2.62 -2.98
CA LYS A 92 -5.60 -3.94 -2.54
C LYS A 92 -4.80 -5.08 -3.19
N VAL A 93 -4.52 -4.97 -4.50
CA VAL A 93 -3.68 -5.94 -5.22
C VAL A 93 -2.29 -6.01 -4.59
N LEU A 94 -1.66 -4.87 -4.30
CA LEU A 94 -0.36 -4.83 -3.64
C LEU A 94 -0.41 -5.46 -2.24
N ASN A 95 -1.44 -5.17 -1.45
CA ASN A 95 -1.56 -5.79 -0.12
C ASN A 95 -1.72 -7.32 -0.19
N ASP A 96 -2.50 -7.82 -1.16
CA ASP A 96 -2.74 -9.26 -1.30
C ASP A 96 -1.52 -10.00 -1.91
N LEU A 97 -0.79 -9.38 -2.82
CA LEU A 97 0.31 -10.02 -3.56
C LEU A 97 1.70 -9.71 -3.01
N THR A 98 1.85 -8.80 -2.06
CA THR A 98 3.09 -8.62 -1.30
C THR A 98 3.18 -9.67 -0.22
N ILE A 99 4.19 -10.54 -0.31
CA ILE A 99 4.38 -11.65 0.63
C ILE A 99 5.47 -11.33 1.64
N ASP A 100 6.55 -10.68 1.23
CA ASP A 100 7.65 -10.33 2.12
C ASP A 100 7.43 -8.93 2.72
N ASP A 101 7.29 -8.87 4.04
CA ASP A 101 7.16 -7.65 4.82
C ASP A 101 8.44 -6.79 4.86
N TRP A 102 9.55 -7.31 4.38
CA TRP A 102 10.82 -6.58 4.19
C TRP A 102 10.92 -5.88 2.82
N SER A 103 9.90 -6.00 1.98
CA SER A 103 9.91 -5.41 0.64
C SER A 103 9.80 -3.90 0.65
N ILE A 104 10.52 -3.25 -0.27
CA ILE A 104 10.33 -1.85 -0.63
C ILE A 104 9.44 -1.81 -1.87
N ILE A 105 8.36 -1.04 -1.77
CA ILE A 105 7.28 -0.99 -2.75
C ILE A 105 7.14 0.43 -3.27
N ILE A 106 7.13 0.60 -4.58
CA ILE A 106 6.87 1.86 -5.27
C ILE A 106 5.59 1.71 -6.09
N GLY A 107 4.66 2.63 -5.96
CA GLY A 107 3.43 2.58 -6.74
C GLY A 107 2.97 3.93 -7.26
N GLY A 108 2.37 3.91 -8.44
CA GLY A 108 1.83 5.08 -9.13
C GLY A 108 0.47 5.56 -8.59
N ASP A 109 0.17 5.23 -7.36
CA ASP A 109 -1.04 5.64 -6.65
C ASP A 109 -0.68 6.20 -5.27
N SER A 110 -1.35 7.26 -4.84
CA SER A 110 -1.13 7.86 -3.51
C SER A 110 -1.41 6.86 -2.37
N HIS A 111 -2.35 5.92 -2.58
CA HIS A 111 -2.75 4.89 -1.62
C HIS A 111 -1.92 3.59 -1.72
N THR A 112 -0.79 3.58 -2.43
CA THR A 112 0.16 2.44 -2.47
C THR A 112 0.58 1.98 -1.07
N ARG A 113 0.41 2.81 -0.08
CA ARG A 113 0.76 2.61 1.34
C ARG A 113 0.07 1.42 2.01
N MET A 114 -1.01 0.90 1.44
CA MET A 114 -1.69 -0.29 1.92
C MET A 114 -0.94 -1.56 1.49
N SER A 115 0.14 -1.88 2.22
CA SER A 115 0.96 -3.06 1.91
C SER A 115 1.65 -3.62 3.14
N LYS A 116 2.14 -4.87 3.07
CA LYS A 116 2.89 -5.52 4.15
C LYS A 116 4.31 -4.97 4.28
N GLY A 117 4.92 -4.52 3.18
CA GLY A 117 6.24 -3.88 3.19
C GLY A 117 6.16 -2.36 3.36
N ILE A 118 7.31 -1.70 3.28
CA ILE A 118 7.35 -0.24 3.27
C ILE A 118 6.97 0.29 1.88
N ALA A 119 5.89 1.06 1.82
CA ALA A 119 5.26 1.41 0.56
C ALA A 119 5.16 2.92 0.34
N PHE A 120 5.62 3.35 -0.84
CA PHE A 120 5.67 4.73 -1.27
C PHE A 120 4.76 4.97 -2.47
N GLY A 121 3.90 5.99 -2.39
CA GLY A 121 3.26 6.56 -3.58
C GLY A 121 4.24 7.43 -4.36
N ALA A 122 4.28 7.29 -5.68
CA ALA A 122 5.24 7.95 -6.57
C ALA A 122 4.59 8.39 -7.89
N ASP A 123 5.26 9.28 -8.60
CA ASP A 123 4.89 9.68 -9.94
C ASP A 123 5.27 8.61 -10.98
N SER A 124 4.74 8.76 -12.21
CA SER A 124 4.96 7.82 -13.31
C SER A 124 6.44 7.65 -13.71
N GLY A 125 7.22 8.72 -13.63
CA GLY A 125 8.66 8.69 -13.95
C GLY A 125 9.43 7.85 -12.92
N THR A 126 9.15 8.03 -11.63
CA THR A 126 9.73 7.21 -10.55
C THR A 126 9.32 5.73 -10.68
N VAL A 127 8.04 5.47 -11.01
CA VAL A 127 7.56 4.10 -11.26
C VAL A 127 8.26 3.47 -12.45
N ALA A 128 8.41 4.21 -13.56
CA ALA A 128 9.11 3.73 -14.75
C ALA A 128 10.59 3.45 -14.47
N LEU A 129 11.27 4.35 -13.75
CA LEU A 129 12.66 4.16 -13.36
C LEU A 129 12.82 2.89 -12.49
N ALA A 130 11.94 2.70 -11.50
CA ALA A 130 11.93 1.52 -10.67
C ALA A 130 11.74 0.24 -11.50
N LEU A 131 10.79 0.24 -12.44
CA LEU A 131 10.57 -0.89 -13.36
C LEU A 131 11.81 -1.18 -14.21
N ALA A 132 12.43 -0.14 -14.78
CA ALA A 132 13.58 -0.30 -15.69
C ALA A 132 14.87 -0.74 -14.99
N THR A 133 15.12 -0.23 -13.78
CA THR A 133 16.40 -0.37 -13.08
C THR A 133 16.34 -1.27 -11.85
N GLY A 134 15.17 -1.44 -11.24
CA GLY A 134 15.01 -2.07 -9.93
C GLY A 134 15.38 -1.14 -8.77
N GLU A 135 15.56 0.16 -9.02
CA GLU A 135 16.01 1.12 -8.01
C GLU A 135 15.16 2.40 -8.02
N ALA A 136 15.09 3.03 -6.87
CA ALA A 136 14.56 4.39 -6.73
C ALA A 136 15.53 5.26 -5.93
N SER A 137 15.59 6.56 -6.28
CA SER A 137 16.39 7.54 -5.54
C SER A 137 15.45 8.44 -4.75
N MET A 138 15.71 8.57 -3.45
CA MET A 138 14.91 9.41 -2.56
C MET A 138 15.69 9.88 -1.35
N PRO A 139 15.35 11.03 -0.76
CA PRO A 139 15.84 11.37 0.57
C PRO A 139 15.22 10.42 1.59
N ILE A 140 15.99 9.95 2.57
CA ILE A 140 15.48 9.15 3.69
C ILE A 140 14.52 10.03 4.50
N PRO A 141 13.22 9.71 4.59
CA PRO A 141 12.30 10.47 5.45
C PRO A 141 12.55 10.16 6.92
N GLU A 142 12.14 11.09 7.79
CA GLU A 142 11.98 10.78 9.21
C GLU A 142 10.79 9.84 9.41
N SER A 143 10.76 9.10 10.52
CA SER A 143 9.64 8.21 10.89
C SER A 143 8.84 8.77 12.05
N VAL A 144 7.54 8.53 12.03
CA VAL A 144 6.61 8.73 13.15
C VAL A 144 6.05 7.38 13.54
N LYS A 145 6.13 7.06 14.83
CA LYS A 145 5.55 5.84 15.38
C LYS A 145 4.13 6.09 15.84
N VAL A 146 3.19 5.30 15.33
CA VAL A 146 1.79 5.29 15.76
C VAL A 146 1.48 3.95 16.39
N THR A 147 1.01 3.94 17.64
CA THR A 147 0.63 2.72 18.35
C THR A 147 -0.85 2.80 18.73
N PHE A 148 -1.59 1.73 18.48
CA PHE A 148 -2.98 1.60 18.88
C PHE A 148 -3.09 0.79 20.17
N LYS A 149 -3.92 1.27 21.11
CA LYS A 149 -4.28 0.56 22.34
C LYS A 149 -5.78 0.60 22.58
N GLY A 150 -6.25 -0.24 23.51
CA GLY A 150 -7.67 -0.33 23.84
C GLY A 150 -8.46 -1.12 22.79
N LYS A 151 -9.77 -0.98 22.81
CA LYS A 151 -10.69 -1.68 21.93
C LYS A 151 -11.64 -0.70 21.25
N MET A 152 -11.76 -0.84 19.92
CA MET A 152 -12.75 -0.08 19.17
C MET A 152 -14.17 -0.48 19.61
N MET A 153 -15.05 0.50 19.83
CA MET A 153 -16.45 0.26 20.17
C MET A 153 -17.21 -0.35 19.01
N ASP A 154 -18.09 -1.30 19.28
CA ASP A 154 -18.80 -2.10 18.27
C ASP A 154 -19.68 -1.27 17.31
N HIS A 155 -20.13 -0.09 17.71
CA HIS A 155 -20.96 0.81 16.92
C HIS A 155 -20.16 1.82 16.07
N MET A 156 -18.82 1.81 16.18
CA MET A 156 -17.95 2.73 15.46
C MET A 156 -17.48 2.11 14.14
N ASP A 157 -17.45 2.92 13.09
CA ASP A 157 -16.77 2.58 11.85
C ASP A 157 -15.27 2.86 11.99
N PHE A 158 -14.43 2.09 11.29
CA PHE A 158 -13.00 2.31 11.34
C PHE A 158 -12.58 3.66 10.76
N ARG A 159 -13.38 4.25 9.88
CA ARG A 159 -13.19 5.63 9.40
C ARG A 159 -13.22 6.64 10.54
N ASP A 160 -14.09 6.44 11.54
CA ASP A 160 -14.14 7.31 12.70
C ASP A 160 -12.83 7.27 13.48
N VAL A 161 -12.20 6.07 13.58
CA VAL A 161 -10.88 5.90 14.21
C VAL A 161 -9.82 6.68 13.45
N VAL A 162 -9.83 6.63 12.11
CA VAL A 162 -8.89 7.38 11.27
C VAL A 162 -9.00 8.89 11.52
N HIS A 163 -10.21 9.44 11.46
CA HIS A 163 -10.44 10.85 11.68
C HIS A 163 -10.11 11.28 13.12
N ALA A 164 -10.49 10.44 14.11
CA ALA A 164 -10.15 10.70 15.50
C ALA A 164 -8.62 10.71 15.72
N THR A 165 -7.89 9.79 15.07
CA THR A 165 -6.43 9.76 15.12
C THR A 165 -5.82 11.05 14.60
N GLN A 166 -6.30 11.56 13.47
CA GLN A 166 -5.82 12.83 12.92
C GLN A 166 -6.13 14.00 13.85
N SER A 167 -7.35 14.07 14.41
CA SER A 167 -7.73 15.09 15.38
C SER A 167 -6.86 15.05 16.64
N GLN A 168 -6.66 13.86 17.20
CA GLN A 168 -5.82 13.67 18.40
C GLN A 168 -4.35 14.03 18.11
N MET A 169 -3.86 13.70 16.94
CA MET A 169 -2.49 14.06 16.50
C MET A 169 -2.34 15.59 16.43
N LEU A 170 -3.25 16.29 15.75
CA LEU A 170 -3.21 17.75 15.67
C LEU A 170 -3.32 18.41 17.05
N GLU A 171 -4.20 17.91 17.91
CA GLU A 171 -4.35 18.42 19.29
C GLU A 171 -3.04 18.23 20.10
N LYS A 172 -2.46 17.02 20.04
CA LYS A 172 -1.21 16.69 20.77
C LYS A 172 -0.02 17.54 20.34
N PHE A 173 0.09 17.85 19.05
CA PHE A 173 1.22 18.58 18.48
C PHE A 173 0.91 20.05 18.15
N GLY A 174 -0.11 20.65 18.81
CA GLY A 174 -0.38 22.08 18.71
C GLY A 174 -0.84 22.56 17.32
N GLY A 175 -1.50 21.68 16.54
CA GLY A 175 -1.95 21.93 15.18
C GLY A 175 -0.94 21.52 14.10
N GLU A 176 0.23 21.01 14.48
CA GLU A 176 1.23 20.51 13.52
C GLU A 176 0.84 19.11 13.01
N ASN A 177 0.79 18.95 11.69
CA ASN A 177 0.66 17.64 11.06
C ASN A 177 2.03 16.94 11.02
N VAL A 178 2.33 16.17 12.06
CA VAL A 178 3.61 15.45 12.18
C VAL A 178 3.75 14.29 11.19
N PHE A 179 2.68 13.91 10.48
CA PHE A 179 2.75 12.86 9.46
C PHE A 179 3.26 13.38 8.11
N GLN A 180 3.14 14.69 7.86
CA GLN A 180 3.46 15.28 6.57
C GLN A 180 4.92 15.01 6.16
N GLY A 181 5.08 14.37 5.00
CA GLY A 181 6.39 14.07 4.39
C GLY A 181 7.21 12.99 5.09
N ARG A 182 6.64 12.30 6.10
CA ARG A 182 7.32 11.28 6.91
C ARG A 182 6.81 9.87 6.62
N ILE A 183 7.56 8.88 7.08
CA ILE A 183 7.13 7.48 7.11
C ILE A 183 6.30 7.25 8.37
N ILE A 184 5.13 6.66 8.22
CA ILE A 184 4.31 6.28 9.37
C ILE A 184 4.50 4.81 9.67
N GLU A 185 5.11 4.51 10.79
CA GLU A 185 5.24 3.15 11.33
C GLU A 185 4.01 2.86 12.20
N VAL A 186 3.09 2.08 11.66
CA VAL A 186 1.85 1.69 12.34
C VAL A 186 2.09 0.43 13.14
N HIS A 187 2.26 0.57 14.45
CA HIS A 187 2.34 -0.54 15.38
C HIS A 187 0.91 -0.98 15.74
N ILE A 188 0.54 -2.15 15.27
CA ILE A 188 -0.85 -2.64 15.29
C ILE A 188 -1.45 -2.62 16.70
N GLY A 189 -0.68 -3.01 17.71
CA GLY A 189 -1.19 -3.10 19.08
C GLY A 189 -2.37 -4.06 19.16
N THR A 190 -3.54 -3.53 19.52
CA THR A 190 -4.79 -4.30 19.66
C THR A 190 -5.67 -4.31 18.39
N LEU A 191 -5.27 -3.64 17.32
CA LEU A 191 -6.00 -3.65 16.06
C LEU A 191 -5.92 -5.01 15.35
N GLN A 192 -6.97 -5.35 14.61
CA GLN A 192 -6.92 -6.42 13.63
C GLN A 192 -6.06 -6.01 12.43
N ALA A 193 -5.41 -6.97 11.78
CA ALA A 193 -4.48 -6.72 10.67
C ALA A 193 -5.11 -5.93 9.51
N ASP A 194 -6.36 -6.26 9.13
CA ASP A 194 -7.08 -5.56 8.06
C ASP A 194 -7.34 -4.08 8.39
N LYS A 195 -7.61 -3.77 9.67
CA LYS A 195 -7.80 -2.39 10.14
C LYS A 195 -6.48 -1.61 10.11
N ALA A 196 -5.38 -2.23 10.52
CA ALA A 196 -4.08 -1.61 10.47
C ALA A 196 -3.65 -1.30 9.01
N PHE A 197 -3.87 -2.22 8.06
CA PHE A 197 -3.63 -1.96 6.65
C PHE A 197 -4.55 -0.87 6.08
N THR A 198 -5.82 -0.81 6.52
CA THR A 198 -6.72 0.28 6.15
C THR A 198 -6.20 1.62 6.71
N PHE A 199 -5.64 1.65 7.92
CA PHE A 199 -5.04 2.86 8.46
C PHE A 199 -3.81 3.30 7.65
N THR A 200 -2.93 2.37 7.26
CA THR A 200 -1.77 2.71 6.39
C THR A 200 -2.22 3.31 5.06
N ASP A 201 -3.31 2.82 4.49
CA ASP A 201 -3.93 3.40 3.30
C ASP A 201 -4.30 4.88 3.50
N TRP A 202 -5.01 5.18 4.57
CA TRP A 202 -5.46 6.54 4.92
C TRP A 202 -4.31 7.52 5.23
N THR A 203 -3.10 7.05 5.51
CA THR A 203 -1.96 7.95 5.72
C THR A 203 -1.62 8.79 4.49
N ALA A 204 -2.12 8.41 3.31
CA ALA A 204 -2.04 9.21 2.09
C ALA A 204 -2.75 10.57 2.25
N GLU A 205 -3.96 10.56 2.78
CA GLU A 205 -4.76 11.75 3.03
C GLU A 205 -4.16 12.61 4.15
N MET A 206 -3.37 12.00 5.03
CA MET A 206 -2.60 12.68 6.07
C MET A 206 -1.27 13.23 5.57
N LYS A 207 -1.05 13.26 4.25
CA LYS A 207 0.18 13.78 3.60
C LYS A 207 1.47 13.02 3.97
N ALA A 208 1.37 11.79 4.46
CA ALA A 208 2.55 10.96 4.73
C ALA A 208 3.34 10.66 3.44
N LYS A 209 4.65 10.49 3.52
CA LYS A 209 5.48 10.09 2.38
C LYS A 209 5.32 8.59 2.07
N ALA A 210 5.30 7.79 3.13
CA ALA A 210 5.12 6.34 3.07
C ALA A 210 4.50 5.84 4.37
N SER A 211 4.12 4.57 4.40
CA SER A 211 3.77 3.89 5.63
C SER A 211 4.19 2.43 5.60
N ILE A 212 4.27 1.84 6.78
CA ILE A 212 4.51 0.44 7.01
C ILE A 212 3.69 -0.03 8.20
N CYS A 213 3.18 -1.26 8.12
CA CYS A 213 2.49 -1.91 9.22
C CYS A 213 3.47 -2.82 9.97
N ILE A 214 3.75 -2.50 11.22
CA ILE A 214 4.56 -3.31 12.11
C ILE A 214 3.63 -4.26 12.87
N SER A 215 3.70 -5.54 12.53
CA SER A 215 2.85 -6.59 13.09
C SER A 215 3.65 -7.61 13.89
N GLU A 216 2.99 -8.25 14.84
CA GLU A 216 3.54 -9.43 15.50
C GLU A 216 3.51 -10.63 14.54
N ASP A 217 4.35 -11.63 14.82
CA ASP A 217 4.50 -12.85 14.02
C ASP A 217 3.15 -13.53 13.71
N ASN A 218 2.31 -13.71 14.71
CA ASN A 218 1.00 -14.35 14.52
C ASN A 218 0.06 -13.55 13.62
N THR A 219 0.08 -12.23 13.74
CA THR A 219 -0.76 -11.33 12.93
C THR A 219 -0.30 -11.33 11.48
N LEU A 220 1.02 -11.36 11.25
CA LEU A 220 1.57 -11.47 9.90
C LEU A 220 1.21 -12.83 9.27
N ILE A 221 1.33 -13.94 10.04
CA ILE A 221 0.92 -15.27 9.57
C ILE A 221 -0.56 -15.28 9.15
N GLU A 222 -1.46 -14.74 9.98
CA GLU A 222 -2.88 -14.63 9.65
C GLU A 222 -3.11 -13.84 8.36
N SER A 223 -2.43 -12.70 8.20
CA SER A 223 -2.49 -11.88 6.99
C SER A 223 -1.99 -12.64 5.74
N LEU A 224 -0.94 -13.45 5.86
CA LEU A 224 -0.42 -14.28 4.78
C LEU A 224 -1.38 -15.42 4.41
N GLU A 225 -2.03 -16.05 5.38
CA GLU A 225 -3.05 -17.07 5.11
C GLU A 225 -4.26 -16.49 4.37
N ILE A 226 -4.71 -15.28 4.74
CA ILE A 226 -5.77 -14.55 4.01
C ILE A 226 -5.31 -14.26 2.57
N ALA A 227 -4.10 -13.76 2.38
CA ALA A 227 -3.54 -13.48 1.05
C ALA A 227 -3.49 -14.74 0.18
N LYS A 228 -3.02 -15.87 0.70
CA LYS A 228 -3.03 -17.17 0.01
C LYS A 228 -4.43 -17.56 -0.45
N GLY A 229 -5.44 -17.41 0.42
CA GLY A 229 -6.83 -17.69 0.08
C GLY A 229 -7.33 -16.83 -1.10
N ARG A 230 -6.99 -15.54 -1.11
CA ARG A 230 -7.36 -14.61 -2.20
C ARG A 230 -6.63 -14.95 -3.50
N ILE A 231 -5.33 -15.24 -3.46
CA ILE A 231 -4.54 -15.68 -4.61
C ILE A 231 -5.14 -16.98 -5.18
N GLN A 232 -5.53 -17.93 -4.34
CA GLN A 232 -6.16 -19.16 -4.79
C GLN A 232 -7.51 -18.90 -5.49
N VAL A 233 -8.28 -17.93 -5.02
CA VAL A 233 -9.53 -17.51 -5.70
C VAL A 233 -9.20 -16.91 -7.08
N MET A 234 -8.15 -16.10 -7.21
CA MET A 234 -7.71 -15.56 -8.51
C MET A 234 -7.33 -16.69 -9.48
N ILE A 235 -6.56 -17.68 -9.03
CA ILE A 235 -6.19 -18.86 -9.82
C ILE A 235 -7.43 -19.63 -10.27
N ASN A 236 -8.34 -19.95 -9.35
CA ASN A 236 -9.53 -20.74 -9.64
C ASN A 236 -10.50 -20.03 -10.62
N LYS A 237 -10.52 -18.72 -10.61
CA LYS A 237 -11.33 -17.92 -11.56
C LYS A 237 -10.62 -17.68 -12.90
N GLY A 238 -9.38 -18.13 -13.05
CA GLY A 238 -8.60 -17.86 -14.25
C GLY A 238 -8.36 -16.36 -14.49
N MET A 239 -8.25 -15.58 -13.41
CA MET A 239 -8.17 -14.11 -13.47
C MET A 239 -6.85 -13.60 -14.07
N ASP A 240 -5.85 -14.45 -14.22
CA ASP A 240 -4.60 -14.11 -14.89
C ASP A 240 -4.10 -15.30 -15.72
N ASN A 241 -3.47 -15.01 -16.87
CA ASN A 241 -2.79 -16.02 -17.68
C ASN A 241 -1.43 -16.46 -17.06
N LYS A 242 -1.03 -15.85 -15.94
CA LYS A 242 0.20 -16.11 -15.21
C LYS A 242 -0.02 -16.98 -13.96
N ILE A 243 -0.87 -17.99 -14.07
CA ILE A 243 -1.21 -18.92 -12.97
C ILE A 243 0.04 -19.44 -12.26
N GLN A 244 1.11 -19.73 -12.98
CA GLN A 244 2.38 -20.20 -12.39
C GLN A 244 3.02 -19.16 -11.48
N VAL A 245 2.93 -17.86 -11.80
CA VAL A 245 3.43 -16.78 -10.94
C VAL A 245 2.59 -16.67 -9.68
N LEU A 246 1.27 -16.71 -9.81
CA LEU A 246 0.35 -16.70 -8.66
C LEU A 246 0.58 -17.92 -7.75
N GLN A 247 0.80 -19.12 -8.33
CA GLN A 247 1.17 -20.30 -7.56
C GLN A 247 2.50 -20.10 -6.81
N GLY A 248 3.50 -19.51 -7.47
CA GLY A 248 4.78 -19.16 -6.85
C GLY A 248 4.63 -18.20 -5.66
N LEU A 249 3.66 -17.27 -5.69
CA LEU A 249 3.37 -16.40 -4.54
C LEU A 249 2.78 -17.19 -3.35
N ILE A 250 1.93 -18.19 -3.60
CA ILE A 250 1.43 -19.10 -2.56
C ILE A 250 2.60 -19.88 -1.93
N ASP A 251 3.53 -20.36 -2.74
CA ASP A 251 4.70 -21.10 -2.25
C ASP A 251 5.65 -20.20 -1.45
N LYS A 252 5.87 -18.95 -1.91
CA LYS A 252 6.59 -17.91 -1.14
C LYS A 252 5.90 -17.64 0.21
N ALA A 253 4.57 -17.53 0.23
CA ALA A 253 3.82 -17.30 1.47
C ALA A 253 3.95 -18.49 2.45
N ASN A 254 3.87 -19.71 1.96
CA ASN A 254 4.11 -20.89 2.78
C ASN A 254 5.52 -20.89 3.38
N THR A 255 6.53 -20.58 2.57
CA THR A 255 7.92 -20.47 3.03
C THR A 255 8.06 -19.39 4.10
N ARG A 256 7.48 -18.19 3.86
CA ARG A 256 7.54 -17.07 4.82
C ARG A 256 6.87 -17.41 6.15
N ILE A 257 5.73 -18.10 6.12
CA ILE A 257 5.06 -18.60 7.34
C ILE A 257 5.98 -19.54 8.14
N VAL A 258 6.65 -20.48 7.46
CA VAL A 258 7.59 -21.41 8.11
C VAL A 258 8.79 -20.67 8.70
N GLU A 259 9.34 -19.67 8.00
CA GLU A 259 10.44 -18.82 8.50
C GLU A 259 10.07 -18.10 9.79
N ILE A 260 8.85 -17.52 9.83
CA ILE A 260 8.34 -16.84 11.03
C ILE A 260 8.16 -17.85 12.18
N GLN A 261 7.47 -18.97 11.93
CA GLN A 261 7.18 -19.98 12.95
C GLN A 261 8.44 -20.63 13.53
N SER A 262 9.49 -20.75 12.72
CA SER A 262 10.78 -21.31 13.17
C SER A 262 11.71 -20.27 13.79
N GLY A 263 11.35 -18.99 13.76
CA GLY A 263 12.18 -17.88 14.24
C GLY A 263 13.40 -17.58 13.37
N ILE A 264 13.50 -18.17 12.18
CA ILE A 264 14.60 -17.92 11.24
C ILE A 264 14.55 -16.47 10.73
N LYS A 265 13.36 -16.00 10.35
CA LYS A 265 13.13 -14.63 9.92
C LYS A 265 11.79 -14.16 10.53
N PRO A 266 11.80 -13.55 11.73
CA PRO A 266 10.58 -13.05 12.37
C PRO A 266 9.93 -11.95 11.52
N ALA A 267 8.73 -11.51 11.89
CA ALA A 267 8.11 -10.32 11.30
C ALA A 267 9.03 -9.10 11.44
N LEU A 268 8.93 -8.18 10.48
CA LEU A 268 9.72 -6.95 10.52
C LEU A 268 9.41 -6.16 11.80
N ALA A 269 10.46 -5.80 12.51
CA ALA A 269 10.39 -4.99 13.71
C ALA A 269 11.43 -3.85 13.65
N PRO A 270 11.17 -2.70 14.30
CA PRO A 270 12.15 -1.65 14.37
C PRO A 270 13.35 -2.08 15.21
N ASP A 271 14.50 -1.47 14.93
CA ASP A 271 15.69 -1.63 15.76
C ASP A 271 15.41 -1.20 17.21
N SER A 272 16.04 -1.85 18.17
CA SER A 272 15.86 -1.55 19.60
C SER A 272 16.27 -0.10 19.99
N ASN A 273 17.05 0.57 19.15
CA ASN A 273 17.49 1.96 19.31
C ASN A 273 16.90 2.89 18.23
N ALA A 274 15.81 2.47 17.57
CA ALA A 274 15.13 3.28 16.57
C ALA A 274 14.75 4.65 17.16
N LYS A 275 14.95 5.70 16.35
CA LYS A 275 14.63 7.08 16.72
C LYS A 275 13.50 7.58 15.82
N TYR A 276 12.49 8.14 16.43
CA TYR A 276 11.34 8.71 15.76
C TYR A 276 11.34 10.23 15.87
N PHE A 277 10.84 10.90 14.85
CA PHE A 277 10.52 12.33 14.91
C PHE A 277 9.47 12.60 15.98
N ALA A 278 8.46 11.76 16.03
CA ALA A 278 7.41 11.79 17.04
C ALA A 278 6.89 10.37 17.32
N GLU A 279 6.38 10.18 18.53
CA GLU A 279 5.65 8.98 18.94
C GLU A 279 4.23 9.37 19.36
N PHE A 280 3.24 8.66 18.81
CA PHE A 280 1.85 8.95 19.01
C PHE A 280 1.07 7.67 19.33
N GLU A 281 0.34 7.70 20.43
CA GLU A 281 -0.51 6.60 20.87
C GLU A 281 -1.98 6.96 20.65
N VAL A 282 -2.70 6.10 19.98
CA VAL A 282 -4.15 6.23 19.75
C VAL A 282 -4.88 5.34 20.73
N ASP A 283 -5.68 5.94 21.58
CA ASP A 283 -6.52 5.23 22.53
C ASP A 283 -7.92 4.99 21.94
N LEU A 284 -8.18 3.74 21.57
CA LEU A 284 -9.45 3.35 20.95
C LEU A 284 -10.63 3.41 21.92
N ASP A 285 -10.39 3.26 23.23
CA ASP A 285 -11.45 3.26 24.24
C ASP A 285 -12.12 4.64 24.40
N ILE A 286 -11.43 5.71 24.03
CA ILE A 286 -11.96 7.08 24.11
C ILE A 286 -12.65 7.56 22.83
N ILE A 287 -12.55 6.80 21.75
CA ILE A 287 -13.20 7.14 20.48
C ILE A 287 -14.65 6.63 20.52
N ALA A 288 -15.54 7.46 21.08
CA ALA A 288 -16.91 7.08 21.38
C ALA A 288 -17.97 7.73 20.48
N GLN A 289 -17.55 8.61 19.55
CA GLN A 289 -18.47 9.35 18.70
C GLN A 289 -18.02 9.32 17.24
N PRO A 290 -18.97 9.21 16.29
CA PRO A 290 -18.68 9.34 14.87
C PRO A 290 -17.98 10.67 14.56
N MET A 291 -17.08 10.62 13.58
CA MET A 291 -16.29 11.77 13.14
C MET A 291 -16.63 12.11 11.68
N ILE A 292 -16.67 13.40 11.37
CA ILE A 292 -16.84 13.86 9.98
C ILE A 292 -15.62 14.70 9.62
N ALA A 293 -15.02 14.40 8.48
CA ALA A 293 -13.96 15.22 7.90
C ALA A 293 -14.56 16.41 7.13
N ASP A 294 -13.86 17.53 7.13
CA ASP A 294 -14.18 18.62 6.22
C ASP A 294 -14.02 18.13 4.77
N PRO A 295 -14.98 18.36 3.87
CA PRO A 295 -14.89 17.96 2.48
C PRO A 295 -13.84 18.74 1.68
N ASP A 296 -13.32 19.84 2.18
CA ASP A 296 -12.22 20.57 1.54
C ASP A 296 -10.87 19.93 1.89
N VAL A 297 -10.29 19.24 0.92
CA VAL A 297 -9.00 18.56 1.05
C VAL A 297 -7.81 19.51 1.30
N ASN A 298 -7.98 20.82 1.08
CA ASN A 298 -6.98 21.83 1.40
C ASN A 298 -7.10 22.33 2.85
N ASN A 299 -8.18 21.99 3.52
CA ASN A 299 -8.40 22.36 4.90
C ASN A 299 -7.87 21.24 5.81
N ASP A 300 -6.74 21.50 6.50
CA ASP A 300 -6.17 20.59 7.50
C ASP A 300 -7.07 20.41 8.73
N ASP A 301 -8.17 21.15 8.84
CA ASP A 301 -9.18 21.05 9.92
C ASP A 301 -10.12 19.84 9.65
N VAL A 302 -9.59 18.65 9.81
CA VAL A 302 -10.09 17.42 9.20
C VAL A 302 -11.20 16.74 9.99
N SER A 303 -11.53 17.16 11.19
CA SER A 303 -12.58 16.47 11.92
C SER A 303 -13.27 17.34 12.95
N LYS A 304 -14.52 17.67 12.68
CA LYS A 304 -15.41 18.23 13.70
C LYS A 304 -16.21 17.08 14.32
N ARG A 305 -16.14 16.95 15.65
CA ARG A 305 -17.06 16.06 16.37
C ARG A 305 -18.48 16.56 16.15
N TYR A 306 -19.36 15.70 15.67
CA TYR A 306 -20.79 15.97 15.76
C TYR A 306 -21.21 15.80 17.23
N THR A 307 -21.45 16.89 17.92
CA THR A 307 -22.24 16.90 19.16
C THR A 307 -23.69 17.09 18.79
N HIS A 308 -24.52 16.06 19.00
CA HIS A 308 -25.96 16.22 19.06
C HIS A 308 -26.37 17.03 20.26
#